data_fbaf0210b4b898b9bce8047ddcf5bf39
#
_entry.id   fbaf0210b4b898b9bce8047ddcf5bf39
#
_cell.length_a   1.000
_cell.length_b   1.000
_cell.length_c   1.000
_cell.angle_alpha   90.00
_cell.angle_beta   90.00
_cell.angle_gamma   90.00
#
_symmetry.space_group_name_H-M   'P 1'
#
loop_
_entity.id
_entity.type
_entity.pdbx_description
1 polymer ?
#
loop_
_entity_poly.entity_id
_entity_poly.type
_entity_poly.pdbx_seq_one_letter_code
_entity_poly.pdbx_strand_id
1 'polypeptide(L)'
;CIIMTKKEKKNTTSLETRSFWERNEASNGILLNETIKKYAISIFRAIILFGMCFMILQPLLNKVALSFMAEQDLYDTTIVLIPKHFSTSNWKIASYLLEYDVTLFNTIWVSILVSIIQVAVCCLVGYGFSRFQFPLKRFWFFCVILVIVIPPQTISTSLFLHFRYFNIFGATVNLRGSILPYIMLCMGCMGLKNGLYIFMIRQFFM
;
A
#
# COMPACT_ATOMS: atom_id res chain seq x y z
N CYS A 1 -43.07 13.01 20.01
CA CYS A 1 -43.99 12.04 19.40
C CYS A 1 -44.91 12.82 18.45
N ILE A 2 -44.56 12.91 17.17
CA ILE A 2 -45.37 13.63 16.18
C ILE A 2 -46.42 12.62 15.69
N ILE A 3 -47.65 12.87 16.05
CA ILE A 3 -48.81 12.11 15.55
C ILE A 3 -49.06 12.61 14.13
N MET A 4 -48.55 11.91 13.13
CA MET A 4 -48.96 12.13 11.75
C MET A 4 -50.44 11.77 11.61
N THR A 5 -51.24 12.70 11.15
CA THR A 5 -52.67 12.51 10.94
C THR A 5 -52.90 11.48 9.86
N LYS A 6 -53.93 10.67 10.00
CA LYS A 6 -54.31 9.59 9.05
C LYS A 6 -54.47 10.07 7.58
N LYS A 7 -54.66 11.37 7.40
CA LYS A 7 -54.81 12.04 6.09
C LYS A 7 -53.45 12.27 5.39
N GLU A 8 -52.38 12.54 6.15
CA GLU A 8 -51.00 12.68 5.62
C GLU A 8 -50.42 11.32 5.21
N LYS A 9 -50.69 10.27 5.99
CA LYS A 9 -50.26 8.91 5.67
C LYS A 9 -50.92 8.37 4.41
N LYS A 10 -52.21 8.76 4.13
CA LYS A 10 -52.91 8.37 2.91
C LYS A 10 -52.39 9.12 1.69
N ASN A 11 -51.95 10.36 1.84
CA ASN A 11 -51.36 11.14 0.76
C ASN A 11 -49.94 10.67 0.40
N THR A 12 -49.11 10.30 1.37
CA THR A 12 -47.77 9.74 1.09
C THR A 12 -47.86 8.39 0.40
N THR A 13 -48.78 7.52 0.79
CA THR A 13 -48.95 6.20 0.16
C THR A 13 -49.48 6.32 -1.28
N SER A 14 -50.35 7.33 -1.57
CA SER A 14 -50.84 7.59 -2.92
C SER A 14 -49.78 8.20 -3.87
N LEU A 15 -48.76 8.84 -3.31
CA LEU A 15 -47.61 9.37 -4.09
C LEU A 15 -46.58 8.29 -4.47
N GLU A 16 -46.44 7.27 -3.61
CA GLU A 16 -45.53 6.16 -3.88
C GLU A 16 -46.03 5.21 -4.98
N THR A 17 -47.34 5.13 -5.18
CA THR A 17 -47.94 4.29 -6.23
C THR A 17 -48.02 4.96 -7.62
N ARG A 18 -47.73 6.26 -7.72
CA ARG A 18 -47.74 6.97 -8.99
C ARG A 18 -46.52 6.64 -9.85
N SER A 19 -46.74 6.53 -11.16
CA SER A 19 -45.64 6.37 -12.11
C SER A 19 -44.60 7.51 -11.98
N PHE A 20 -43.35 7.22 -12.30
CA PHE A 20 -42.26 8.21 -12.25
C PHE A 20 -42.62 9.48 -13.06
N TRP A 21 -43.26 9.33 -14.20
CA TRP A 21 -43.69 10.44 -15.08
C TRP A 21 -44.72 11.34 -14.43
N GLU A 22 -45.73 10.76 -13.77
CA GLU A 22 -46.76 11.54 -13.04
C GLU A 22 -46.20 12.32 -11.87
N ARG A 23 -45.19 11.72 -11.18
CA ARG A 23 -44.49 12.40 -10.08
C ARG A 23 -43.62 13.53 -10.58
N ASN A 24 -42.99 13.37 -11.75
CA ASN A 24 -42.17 14.40 -12.37
C ASN A 24 -43.05 15.60 -12.88
N GLU A 25 -44.19 15.34 -13.46
CA GLU A 25 -45.14 16.40 -13.83
C GLU A 25 -45.64 17.18 -12.62
N ALA A 26 -45.97 16.48 -11.53
CA ALA A 26 -46.39 17.12 -10.29
C ALA A 26 -45.30 17.98 -9.62
N SER A 27 -44.04 17.70 -9.89
CA SER A 27 -42.85 18.45 -9.41
C SER A 27 -42.30 19.47 -10.40
N ASN A 28 -43.05 19.83 -11.46
CA ASN A 28 -42.58 20.73 -12.53
C ASN A 28 -41.24 20.31 -13.17
N GLY A 29 -40.99 19.03 -13.33
CA GLY A 29 -39.77 18.50 -13.95
C GLY A 29 -38.54 18.45 -13.08
N ILE A 30 -38.64 18.86 -11.81
CA ILE A 30 -37.51 18.90 -10.87
C ILE A 30 -36.88 17.51 -10.67
N LEU A 31 -37.73 16.47 -10.55
CA LEU A 31 -37.25 15.09 -10.33
C LEU A 31 -36.43 14.57 -11.51
N LEU A 32 -36.86 14.90 -12.75
CA LEU A 32 -36.16 14.52 -13.96
C LEU A 32 -34.78 15.22 -14.04
N ASN A 33 -34.75 16.51 -13.72
CA ASN A 33 -33.51 17.28 -13.72
C ASN A 33 -32.51 16.80 -12.65
N GLU A 34 -32.99 16.50 -11.45
CA GLU A 34 -32.14 15.90 -10.40
C GLU A 34 -31.62 14.53 -10.79
N THR A 35 -32.46 13.71 -11.41
CA THR A 35 -32.05 12.37 -11.87
C THR A 35 -31.00 12.48 -12.97
N ILE A 36 -31.19 13.34 -13.96
CA ILE A 36 -30.21 13.59 -15.04
C ILE A 36 -28.89 14.10 -14.44
N LYS A 37 -28.95 15.08 -13.53
CA LYS A 37 -27.77 15.62 -12.86
C LYS A 37 -27.02 14.53 -12.09
N LYS A 38 -27.72 13.64 -11.37
CA LYS A 38 -27.12 12.53 -10.64
C LYS A 38 -26.41 11.55 -11.58
N TYR A 39 -27.02 11.18 -12.70
CA TYR A 39 -26.39 10.31 -13.69
C TYR A 39 -25.21 11.00 -14.37
N ALA A 40 -25.33 12.28 -14.74
CA ALA A 40 -24.23 13.03 -15.34
C ALA A 40 -23.01 13.11 -14.40
N ILE A 41 -23.22 13.40 -13.12
CA ILE A 41 -22.14 13.41 -12.11
C ILE A 41 -21.55 12.01 -11.93
N SER A 42 -22.38 10.97 -11.95
CA SER A 42 -21.91 9.58 -11.82
C SER A 42 -21.04 9.16 -12.99
N ILE A 43 -21.46 9.49 -14.22
CA ILE A 43 -20.70 9.23 -15.45
C ILE A 43 -19.38 10.02 -15.43
N PHE A 44 -19.43 11.30 -15.09
CA PHE A 44 -18.22 12.13 -14.98
C PHE A 44 -17.22 11.55 -13.98
N ARG A 45 -17.69 11.12 -12.80
CA ARG A 45 -16.87 10.44 -11.80
C ARG A 45 -16.28 9.13 -12.34
N ALA A 46 -17.09 8.33 -13.04
CA ALA A 46 -16.64 7.08 -13.62
C ALA A 46 -15.54 7.30 -14.68
N ILE A 47 -15.65 8.32 -15.52
CA ILE A 47 -14.65 8.67 -16.53
C ILE A 47 -13.34 9.09 -15.85
N ILE A 48 -13.41 9.94 -14.82
CA ILE A 48 -12.20 10.36 -14.08
C ILE A 48 -11.54 9.16 -13.40
N LEU A 49 -12.32 8.32 -12.71
CA LEU A 49 -11.77 7.14 -12.04
C LEU A 49 -11.13 6.18 -13.04
N PHE A 50 -11.77 5.92 -14.16
CA PHE A 50 -11.24 5.06 -15.21
C PHE A 50 -9.95 5.65 -15.80
N GLY A 51 -9.92 6.94 -16.09
CA GLY A 51 -8.71 7.62 -16.60
C GLY A 51 -7.54 7.56 -15.60
N MET A 52 -7.80 7.81 -14.32
CA MET A 52 -6.78 7.69 -13.28
C MET A 52 -6.29 6.25 -13.12
N CYS A 53 -7.19 5.26 -13.09
CA CYS A 53 -6.82 3.86 -13.03
C CYS A 53 -5.99 3.43 -14.24
N PHE A 54 -6.38 3.86 -15.44
CA PHE A 54 -5.62 3.57 -16.66
C PHE A 54 -4.21 4.16 -16.61
N MET A 55 -4.08 5.42 -16.18
CA MET A 55 -2.78 6.10 -16.04
C MET A 55 -1.85 5.36 -15.05
N ILE A 56 -2.40 4.85 -13.95
CA ILE A 56 -1.63 4.08 -12.95
C ILE A 56 -1.27 2.69 -13.49
N LEU A 57 -2.17 2.04 -14.23
CA LEU A 57 -1.97 0.70 -14.77
C LEU A 57 -1.09 0.68 -16.02
N GLN A 58 -1.04 1.76 -16.78
CA GLN A 58 -0.28 1.85 -18.05
C GLN A 58 1.17 1.40 -17.92
N PRO A 59 1.99 1.85 -16.95
CA PRO A 59 3.36 1.38 -16.82
C PRO A 59 3.47 -0.11 -16.49
N LEU A 60 2.51 -0.68 -15.77
CA LEU A 60 2.45 -2.12 -15.50
C LEU A 60 2.11 -2.91 -16.76
N LEU A 61 1.09 -2.47 -17.51
CA LEU A 61 0.70 -3.08 -18.78
C LEU A 61 1.85 -3.05 -19.79
N ASN A 62 2.57 -1.93 -19.87
CA ASN A 62 3.75 -1.83 -20.72
C ASN A 62 4.84 -2.84 -20.32
N LYS A 63 5.12 -3.01 -19.03
CA LYS A 63 6.11 -4.00 -18.55
C LYS A 63 5.69 -5.43 -18.87
N VAL A 64 4.41 -5.74 -18.72
CA VAL A 64 3.87 -7.05 -19.09
C VAL A 64 4.00 -7.28 -20.60
N ALA A 65 3.63 -6.30 -21.42
CA ALA A 65 3.77 -6.38 -22.87
C ALA A 65 5.23 -6.60 -23.30
N LEU A 66 6.15 -5.79 -22.76
CA LEU A 66 7.60 -5.89 -23.01
C LEU A 66 8.17 -7.26 -22.63
N SER A 67 7.63 -7.91 -21.59
CA SER A 67 8.12 -9.23 -21.15
C SER A 67 7.88 -10.34 -22.18
N PHE A 68 6.89 -10.15 -23.05
CA PHE A 68 6.52 -11.10 -24.11
C PHE A 68 6.93 -10.65 -25.53
N MET A 69 7.57 -9.50 -25.67
CA MET A 69 8.07 -9.00 -26.95
C MET A 69 9.36 -9.71 -27.34
N ALA A 70 9.51 -10.02 -28.63
CA ALA A 70 10.76 -10.47 -29.20
C ALA A 70 11.76 -9.29 -29.26
N GLU A 71 13.07 -9.59 -29.32
CA GLU A 71 14.12 -8.58 -29.36
C GLU A 71 13.93 -7.57 -30.52
N GLN A 72 13.44 -8.02 -31.65
CA GLN A 72 13.15 -7.19 -32.82
C GLN A 72 12.04 -6.15 -32.56
N ASP A 73 11.02 -6.54 -31.78
CA ASP A 73 9.89 -5.66 -31.44
C ASP A 73 10.28 -4.60 -30.41
N LEU A 74 11.33 -4.82 -29.61
CA LEU A 74 11.82 -3.87 -28.61
C LEU A 74 12.40 -2.59 -29.23
N TYR A 75 12.93 -2.69 -30.46
CA TYR A 75 13.51 -1.57 -31.19
C TYR A 75 12.52 -0.85 -32.10
N ASP A 76 11.32 -1.41 -32.31
CA ASP A 76 10.26 -0.81 -33.12
C ASP A 76 9.39 0.11 -32.26
N THR A 77 9.57 1.41 -32.42
CA THR A 77 8.84 2.46 -31.68
C THR A 77 7.35 2.50 -31.97
N THR A 78 6.89 1.82 -33.01
CA THR A 78 5.46 1.74 -33.37
C THR A 78 4.67 0.73 -32.52
N ILE A 79 5.37 -0.16 -31.80
CA ILE A 79 4.78 -1.22 -30.99
C ILE A 79 4.76 -0.76 -29.53
N VAL A 80 3.56 -0.50 -28.99
CA VAL A 80 3.46 0.02 -27.61
C VAL A 80 2.94 -1.04 -26.63
N LEU A 81 1.85 -1.73 -26.94
CA LEU A 81 1.16 -2.62 -25.98
C LEU A 81 1.01 -4.06 -26.49
N ILE A 82 0.92 -4.27 -27.80
CA ILE A 82 0.64 -5.60 -28.36
C ILE A 82 1.87 -6.05 -29.13
N PRO A 83 2.57 -7.14 -28.71
CA PRO A 83 3.72 -7.66 -29.42
C PRO A 83 3.31 -8.19 -30.81
N LYS A 84 4.09 -7.90 -31.85
CA LYS A 84 3.94 -8.51 -33.17
C LYS A 84 4.48 -9.95 -33.18
N HIS A 85 5.60 -10.15 -32.48
CA HIS A 85 6.22 -11.46 -32.35
C HIS A 85 6.26 -11.86 -30.88
N PHE A 86 5.44 -12.83 -30.51
CA PHE A 86 5.37 -13.32 -29.13
C PHE A 86 6.58 -14.21 -28.84
N SER A 87 7.37 -13.86 -27.83
CA SER A 87 8.55 -14.59 -27.41
C SER A 87 8.67 -14.69 -25.90
N THR A 88 9.13 -15.82 -25.41
CA THR A 88 9.46 -16.06 -24.00
C THR A 88 10.96 -15.98 -23.72
N SER A 89 11.76 -15.55 -24.71
CA SER A 89 13.23 -15.45 -24.57
C SER A 89 13.65 -14.54 -23.43
N ASN A 90 12.96 -13.42 -23.24
CA ASN A 90 13.25 -12.47 -22.15
C ASN A 90 13.10 -13.13 -20.76
N TRP A 91 12.14 -14.05 -20.59
CA TRP A 91 11.99 -14.80 -19.35
C TRP A 91 13.14 -15.77 -19.09
N LYS A 92 13.62 -16.46 -20.14
CA LYS A 92 14.78 -17.36 -20.03
C LYS A 92 16.05 -16.59 -19.71
N ILE A 93 16.29 -15.47 -20.40
CA ILE A 93 17.44 -14.60 -20.15
C ILE A 93 17.38 -14.02 -18.73
N ALA A 94 16.22 -13.52 -18.31
CA ALA A 94 16.03 -12.97 -16.98
C ALA A 94 16.25 -14.03 -15.88
N SER A 95 15.70 -15.24 -16.04
CA SER A 95 15.89 -16.31 -15.06
C SER A 95 17.34 -16.74 -14.94
N TYR A 96 18.04 -16.79 -16.05
CA TYR A 96 19.47 -17.14 -16.07
C TYR A 96 20.35 -16.05 -15.43
N LEU A 97 20.14 -14.78 -15.82
CA LEU A 97 20.92 -13.66 -15.29
C LEU A 97 20.67 -13.40 -13.79
N LEU A 98 19.47 -13.65 -13.33
CA LEU A 98 19.09 -13.45 -11.91
C LEU A 98 19.45 -14.65 -11.04
N GLU A 99 19.91 -15.77 -11.62
CA GLU A 99 20.04 -17.02 -10.86
C GLU A 99 18.78 -17.27 -10.01
N TYR A 100 17.62 -17.24 -10.68
CA TYR A 100 16.32 -17.06 -10.04
C TYR A 100 16.07 -18.03 -8.88
N ASP A 101 16.46 -19.29 -9.03
CA ASP A 101 16.25 -20.32 -8.01
C ASP A 101 16.99 -20.01 -6.71
N VAL A 102 18.27 -19.63 -6.82
CA VAL A 102 19.13 -19.30 -5.65
C VAL A 102 18.65 -17.99 -5.01
N THR A 103 18.36 -16.99 -5.83
CA THR A 103 17.89 -15.67 -5.38
C THR A 103 16.54 -15.77 -4.69
N LEU A 104 15.63 -16.57 -5.23
CA LEU A 104 14.30 -16.79 -4.64
C LEU A 104 14.41 -17.46 -3.27
N PHE A 105 15.21 -18.53 -3.16
CA PHE A 105 15.40 -19.23 -1.89
C PHE A 105 16.02 -18.31 -0.84
N ASN A 106 17.07 -17.59 -1.19
CA ASN A 106 17.71 -16.62 -0.29
C ASN A 106 16.73 -15.54 0.16
N THR A 107 15.93 -14.99 -0.74
CA THR A 107 14.96 -13.93 -0.42
C THR A 107 13.89 -14.44 0.53
N ILE A 108 13.35 -15.64 0.29
CA ILE A 108 12.34 -16.25 1.17
C ILE A 108 12.95 -16.50 2.55
N TRP A 109 14.12 -17.11 2.62
CA TRP A 109 14.79 -17.43 3.88
C TRP A 109 15.07 -16.19 4.72
N VAL A 110 15.69 -15.17 4.09
CA VAL A 110 16.00 -13.89 4.77
C VAL A 110 14.72 -13.19 5.23
N SER A 111 13.68 -13.16 4.39
CA SER A 111 12.40 -12.52 4.73
C SER A 111 11.73 -13.20 5.92
N ILE A 112 11.69 -14.51 5.97
CA ILE A 112 11.12 -15.27 7.10
C ILE A 112 11.89 -14.98 8.38
N LEU A 113 13.23 -15.13 8.34
CA LEU A 113 14.08 -14.93 9.49
C LEU A 113 13.95 -13.51 10.07
N VAL A 114 14.07 -12.50 9.21
CA VAL A 114 13.93 -11.08 9.62
C VAL A 114 12.53 -10.80 10.16
N SER A 115 11.47 -11.34 9.54
CA SER A 115 10.09 -11.13 10.00
C SER A 115 9.86 -11.75 11.38
N ILE A 116 10.36 -12.94 11.65
CA ILE A 116 10.23 -13.59 12.97
C ILE A 116 10.92 -12.75 14.04
N ILE A 117 12.16 -12.30 13.80
CA ILE A 117 12.90 -11.45 14.73
C ILE A 117 12.15 -10.14 14.96
N GLN A 118 11.68 -9.49 13.89
CA GLN A 118 10.97 -8.22 13.97
C GLN A 118 9.68 -8.34 14.78
N VAL A 119 8.86 -9.37 14.54
CA VAL A 119 7.63 -9.62 15.29
C VAL A 119 7.94 -9.87 16.76
N ALA A 120 8.90 -10.74 17.07
CA ALA A 120 9.29 -11.05 18.44
C ALA A 120 9.71 -9.79 19.21
N VAL A 121 10.60 -8.98 18.63
CA VAL A 121 11.09 -7.75 19.27
C VAL A 121 9.97 -6.72 19.42
N CYS A 122 9.14 -6.51 18.38
CA CYS A 122 8.02 -5.58 18.46
C CYS A 122 6.98 -6.01 19.50
N CYS A 123 6.71 -7.31 19.64
CA CYS A 123 5.82 -7.86 20.67
C CYS A 123 6.38 -7.62 22.08
N LEU A 124 7.66 -7.91 22.31
CA LEU A 124 8.28 -7.68 23.60
C LEU A 124 8.25 -6.21 24.01
N VAL A 125 8.64 -5.32 23.09
CA VAL A 125 8.64 -3.87 23.34
C VAL A 125 7.22 -3.33 23.51
N GLY A 126 6.29 -3.72 22.65
CA GLY A 126 4.87 -3.31 22.74
C GLY A 126 4.21 -3.78 24.04
N TYR A 127 4.48 -5.02 24.47
CA TYR A 127 4.04 -5.55 25.75
C TYR A 127 4.68 -4.77 26.92
N GLY A 128 5.97 -4.51 26.86
CA GLY A 128 6.68 -3.70 27.85
C GLY A 128 6.07 -2.32 28.05
N PHE A 129 5.76 -1.62 26.94
CA PHE A 129 5.08 -0.33 26.98
C PHE A 129 3.63 -0.41 27.46
N SER A 130 2.97 -1.54 27.33
CA SER A 130 1.61 -1.70 27.85
C SER A 130 1.61 -1.97 29.35
N ARG A 131 2.32 -3.00 29.80
CA ARG A 131 2.21 -3.57 31.15
C ARG A 131 3.15 -2.98 32.19
N PHE A 132 4.36 -2.61 31.80
CA PHE A 132 5.35 -2.10 32.76
C PHE A 132 5.25 -0.59 32.97
N GLN A 133 5.48 -0.17 34.21
CA GLN A 133 5.65 1.24 34.56
C GLN A 133 7.13 1.49 34.85
N PHE A 134 7.78 2.29 34.01
CA PHE A 134 9.18 2.66 34.15
C PHE A 134 9.34 4.18 34.00
N PRO A 135 10.43 4.76 34.52
CA PRO A 135 10.67 6.20 34.41
C PRO A 135 10.76 6.62 32.94
N LEU A 136 10.28 7.81 32.65
CA LEU A 136 10.29 8.39 31.29
C LEU A 136 9.54 7.55 30.21
N LYS A 137 8.62 6.68 30.60
CA LYS A 137 7.79 5.88 29.67
C LYS A 137 7.14 6.73 28.56
N ARG A 138 6.64 7.92 28.91
CA ARG A 138 6.03 8.85 27.93
C ARG A 138 7.04 9.38 26.92
N PHE A 139 8.24 9.68 27.36
CA PHE A 139 9.33 10.15 26.50
C PHE A 139 9.76 9.07 25.51
N TRP A 140 10.00 7.84 25.97
CA TRP A 140 10.35 6.74 25.09
C TRP A 140 9.26 6.40 24.09
N PHE A 141 8.01 6.47 24.52
CA PHE A 141 6.89 6.28 23.61
C PHE A 141 6.78 7.41 22.57
N PHE A 142 7.09 8.64 22.95
CA PHE A 142 7.20 9.77 22.00
C PHE A 142 8.29 9.49 20.95
N CYS A 143 9.45 8.94 21.33
CA CYS A 143 10.50 8.52 20.40
C CYS A 143 9.98 7.46 19.39
N VAL A 144 9.18 6.50 19.85
CA VAL A 144 8.56 5.51 18.95
C VAL A 144 7.63 6.20 17.93
N ILE A 145 6.83 7.16 18.36
CA ILE A 145 5.97 7.93 17.45
C ILE A 145 6.82 8.75 16.45
N LEU A 146 7.91 9.33 16.92
CA LEU A 146 8.83 10.11 16.07
C LEU A 146 9.43 9.24 14.96
N VAL A 147 9.78 7.99 15.24
CA VAL A 147 10.25 7.02 14.22
C VAL A 147 9.18 6.74 13.15
N ILE A 148 7.89 6.81 13.48
CA ILE A 148 6.80 6.64 12.49
C ILE A 148 6.76 7.84 11.53
N VAL A 149 7.01 9.04 12.05
CA VAL A 149 6.92 10.29 11.28
C VAL A 149 8.10 10.47 10.33
N ILE A 150 9.29 9.99 10.73
CA ILE A 150 10.49 10.12 9.90
C ILE A 150 10.41 9.13 8.73
N PRO A 151 10.44 9.60 7.47
CA PRO A 151 10.39 8.72 6.31
C PRO A 151 11.68 7.87 6.22
N PRO A 152 11.58 6.55 6.01
CA PRO A 152 12.73 5.65 5.93
C PRO A 152 13.77 6.04 4.86
N GLN A 153 13.32 6.69 3.80
CA GLN A 153 14.17 7.14 2.69
C GLN A 153 15.24 8.14 3.14
N THR A 154 14.91 9.00 4.10
CA THR A 154 15.82 10.01 4.64
C THR A 154 17.00 9.38 5.39
N ILE A 155 16.76 8.25 6.05
CA ILE A 155 17.75 7.59 6.90
C ILE A 155 18.55 6.55 6.09
N SER A 156 18.01 6.07 4.96
CA SER A 156 18.59 4.96 4.19
C SER A 156 20.04 5.21 3.76
N THR A 157 20.36 6.42 3.32
CA THR A 157 21.72 6.80 2.89
C THR A 157 22.71 6.78 4.07
N SER A 158 22.31 7.34 5.21
CA SER A 158 23.13 7.32 6.42
C SER A 158 23.38 5.91 6.93
N LEU A 159 22.34 5.06 6.93
CA LEU A 159 22.47 3.65 7.31
C LEU A 159 23.40 2.87 6.37
N PHE A 160 23.30 3.14 5.06
CA PHE A 160 24.17 2.53 4.08
C PHE A 160 25.65 2.86 4.33
N LEU A 161 25.97 4.12 4.59
CA LEU A 161 27.33 4.57 4.92
C LEU A 161 27.80 3.99 6.26
N HIS A 162 26.93 3.98 7.26
CA HIS A 162 27.23 3.42 8.58
C HIS A 162 27.60 1.94 8.51
N PHE A 163 26.84 1.13 7.77
CA PHE A 163 27.14 -0.30 7.61
C PHE A 163 28.29 -0.60 6.64
N ARG A 164 28.63 0.34 5.77
CA ARG A 164 29.82 0.24 4.92
C ARG A 164 31.12 0.41 5.73
N TYR A 165 31.11 1.32 6.69
CA TYR A 165 32.27 1.66 7.53
C TYR A 165 31.98 1.36 9.01
N PHE A 166 31.43 0.17 9.25
CA PHE A 166 31.08 -0.21 10.61
C PHE A 166 32.33 -0.46 11.43
N ASN A 167 32.53 0.32 12.50
CA ASN A 167 33.72 0.23 13.36
C ASN A 167 33.42 -0.59 14.61
N ILE A 168 34.12 -1.72 14.76
CA ILE A 168 34.05 -2.56 15.93
C ILE A 168 35.45 -2.56 16.58
N PHE A 169 35.59 -1.93 17.75
CA PHE A 169 36.84 -1.89 18.53
C PHE A 169 38.08 -1.46 17.73
N GLY A 170 37.94 -0.51 16.79
CA GLY A 170 39.05 0.00 15.98
C GLY A 170 39.26 -0.68 14.63
N ALA A 171 38.57 -1.78 14.34
CA ALA A 171 38.59 -2.43 13.04
C ALA A 171 37.35 -2.03 12.22
N THR A 172 37.55 -1.51 11.00
CA THR A 172 36.46 -1.20 10.07
C THR A 172 36.06 -2.46 9.33
N VAL A 173 34.83 -2.90 9.52
CA VAL A 173 34.24 -4.06 8.85
C VAL A 173 33.20 -3.60 7.84
N ASN A 174 33.28 -4.09 6.61
CA ASN A 174 32.27 -3.83 5.60
C ASN A 174 31.16 -4.90 5.69
N LEU A 175 30.01 -4.52 6.18
CA LEU A 175 28.85 -5.41 6.34
C LEU A 175 27.91 -5.40 5.11
N ARG A 176 28.32 -4.76 4.00
CA ARG A 176 27.54 -4.76 2.73
C ARG A 176 27.38 -6.18 2.20
N GLY A 177 26.17 -6.50 1.75
CA GLY A 177 25.87 -7.83 1.19
C GLY A 177 25.64 -8.92 2.23
N SER A 178 25.72 -8.59 3.54
CA SER A 178 25.41 -9.52 4.63
C SER A 178 23.97 -9.33 5.13
N ILE A 179 23.42 -10.36 5.78
CA ILE A 179 22.13 -10.31 6.48
C ILE A 179 22.24 -9.53 7.81
N LEU A 180 23.46 -9.40 8.36
CA LEU A 180 23.69 -8.79 9.67
C LEU A 180 23.09 -7.39 9.86
N PRO A 181 23.20 -6.44 8.92
CA PRO A 181 22.57 -5.14 9.05
C PRO A 181 21.06 -5.21 9.29
N TYR A 182 20.36 -6.10 8.58
CA TYR A 182 18.93 -6.27 8.74
C TYR A 182 18.56 -6.80 10.11
N ILE A 183 19.30 -7.80 10.61
CA ILE A 183 19.10 -8.37 11.95
C ILE A 183 19.36 -7.30 13.00
N MET A 184 20.46 -6.56 12.92
CA MET A 184 20.80 -5.49 13.86
C MET A 184 19.73 -4.40 13.91
N LEU A 185 19.22 -3.96 12.75
CA LEU A 185 18.15 -2.98 12.68
C LEU A 185 16.84 -3.51 13.31
N CYS A 186 16.48 -4.76 13.06
CA CYS A 186 15.28 -5.36 13.64
C CYS A 186 15.40 -5.53 15.16
N MET A 187 16.56 -5.97 15.67
CA MET A 187 16.82 -6.09 17.10
C MET A 187 16.86 -4.72 17.80
N GLY A 188 17.39 -3.70 17.13
CA GLY A 188 17.42 -2.32 17.63
C GLY A 188 16.08 -1.58 17.53
N CYS A 189 14.99 -2.22 17.15
CA CYS A 189 13.70 -1.57 16.89
C CYS A 189 13.73 -0.48 15.79
N MET A 190 14.78 -0.46 14.97
CA MET A 190 14.98 0.49 13.87
C MET A 190 14.64 -0.11 12.50
N GLY A 191 14.05 -1.29 12.45
CA GLY A 191 13.57 -1.91 11.22
C GLY A 191 12.44 -1.14 10.59
N LEU A 192 12.16 -1.47 9.33
CA LEU A 192 11.13 -0.79 8.54
C LEU A 192 9.77 -0.88 9.25
N LYS A 193 9.15 0.27 9.53
CA LYS A 193 7.85 0.39 10.20
C LYS A 193 7.76 -0.19 11.63
N ASN A 194 8.88 -0.50 12.29
CA ASN A 194 8.86 -1.05 13.66
C ASN A 194 8.09 -0.15 14.63
N GLY A 195 8.22 1.18 14.52
CA GLY A 195 7.44 2.13 15.34
C GLY A 195 5.93 1.90 15.23
N LEU A 196 5.42 1.70 14.01
CA LEU A 196 4.00 1.42 13.78
C LEU A 196 3.57 0.09 14.42
N TYR A 197 4.36 -0.96 14.27
CA TYR A 197 4.06 -2.26 14.86
C TYR A 197 4.07 -2.21 16.38
N ILE A 198 5.05 -1.55 17.01
CA ILE A 198 5.10 -1.34 18.46
C ILE A 198 3.86 -0.56 18.93
N PHE A 199 3.47 0.49 18.21
CA PHE A 199 2.27 1.27 18.52
C PHE A 199 1.01 0.41 18.48
N MET A 200 0.81 -0.38 17.42
CA MET A 200 -0.36 -1.26 17.26
C MET A 200 -0.40 -2.35 18.33
N ILE A 201 0.73 -3.00 18.58
CA ILE A 201 0.84 -4.08 19.56
C ILE A 201 0.58 -3.55 20.98
N ARG A 202 1.15 -2.37 21.30
CA ARG A 202 0.85 -1.72 22.58
C ARG A 202 -0.66 -1.48 22.75
N GLN A 203 -1.33 -1.01 21.71
CA GLN A 203 -2.77 -0.75 21.75
C GLN A 203 -3.57 -2.02 21.96
N PHE A 204 -3.10 -3.14 21.41
CA PHE A 204 -3.74 -4.44 21.61
C PHE A 204 -3.61 -4.96 23.05
N PHE A 205 -2.51 -4.67 23.75
CA PHE A 205 -2.28 -5.11 25.14
C PHE A 205 -2.78 -4.13 26.20
N MET A 206 -3.26 -2.94 25.81
CA MET A 206 -3.90 -1.97 26.74
C MET A 206 -5.31 -2.37 27.11
#